data_154b2aee70b5188063e8f6d737aa1472
#
_entry.id   154b2aee70b5188063e8f6d737aa1472
#
_cell.length_a   1.000
_cell.length_b   1.000
_cell.length_c   1.000
_cell.angle_alpha   90.00
_cell.angle_beta   90.00
_cell.angle_gamma   90.00
#
_symmetry.space_group_name_H-M   'P 1'
#
loop_
_entity.id
_entity.type
_entity.pdbx_description
1 polymer ?
#
loop_
_entity_poly.entity_id
_entity_poly.type
_entity_poly.pdbx_seq_one_letter_code
_entity_poly.pdbx_strand_id
1 'polypeptide(L)'
;VLTQKMVQEGLKNIAAGASPIEIKKGMKIALNYVLKILKDKSIQIGGTDIAKVATVSAGGDEEIGLIITKAMDIVTSDGVITVEESQSLETELDITEGMSFDRGYSSPYFITDQERQICELENPKILITDQKISNLNNLVPILEEIQKSGEPFLILAEDIEGEALTTLVLNKNAGVLNVSAVRAPSFGERRKAALEDIAILTGSNLISEDKSMTLEKVTLNDLGKARKISITKDKTTIVAFEDTKDLVKERVEKLKNEVEITDTDYDKDKINERIAKLSGGVALIKVGAATETEMKYKKLRIEDSLNATRAAIEEGVVSGGGQTLIELSEHLESFNENLDPDQKTGLDIVAKALQEPAKQIAKNAGFNGEVVVADIKRLKKGFNVVTGEYEDLNESGIIDPSKVLRLSLEDAVSIASMLLTTEVSVADIPEPETPAPAGD
;
A
#
# COMPACT_ATOMS: atom_id res chain seq x y z
N VAL A 1 -9.42 9.35 -15.69
CA VAL A 1 -9.93 10.68 -16.05
C VAL A 1 -8.77 11.60 -16.44
N LEU A 2 -7.80 11.90 -15.55
CA LEU A 2 -6.67 12.82 -15.82
C LEU A 2 -5.84 12.37 -17.02
N THR A 3 -5.29 11.15 -17.01
CA THR A 3 -4.46 10.59 -18.09
C THR A 3 -5.20 10.61 -19.43
N GLN A 4 -6.47 10.17 -19.43
CA GLN A 4 -7.30 10.15 -20.64
C GLN A 4 -7.42 11.54 -21.25
N LYS A 5 -7.70 12.54 -20.42
CA LYS A 5 -7.82 13.93 -20.90
C LYS A 5 -6.51 14.48 -21.43
N MET A 6 -5.39 14.23 -20.71
CA MET A 6 -4.06 14.64 -21.16
C MET A 6 -3.69 14.02 -22.51
N VAL A 7 -3.94 12.72 -22.69
CA VAL A 7 -3.69 12.03 -23.97
C VAL A 7 -4.57 12.57 -25.08
N GLN A 8 -5.88 12.76 -24.84
CA GLN A 8 -6.80 13.31 -25.84
C GLN A 8 -6.41 14.71 -26.32
N GLU A 9 -6.06 15.60 -25.38
CA GLU A 9 -5.62 16.96 -25.75
C GLU A 9 -4.22 16.95 -26.39
N GLY A 10 -3.31 16.09 -25.87
CA GLY A 10 -1.97 15.94 -26.44
C GLY A 10 -1.98 15.44 -27.88
N LEU A 11 -2.75 14.39 -28.19
CA LEU A 11 -2.88 13.87 -29.57
C LEU A 11 -3.43 14.90 -30.56
N LYS A 12 -4.40 15.73 -30.14
CA LYS A 12 -4.93 16.82 -31.01
C LYS A 12 -3.83 17.80 -31.37
N ASN A 13 -2.98 18.21 -30.45
CA ASN A 13 -1.92 19.15 -30.67
C ASN A 13 -0.76 18.54 -31.50
N ILE A 14 -0.41 17.28 -31.27
CA ILE A 14 0.60 16.54 -32.02
C ILE A 14 0.12 16.40 -33.51
N ALA A 15 -1.15 16.04 -33.71
CA ALA A 15 -1.73 15.96 -35.03
C ALA A 15 -1.74 17.34 -35.77
N ALA A 16 -1.75 18.44 -35.03
CA ALA A 16 -1.60 19.79 -35.55
C ALA A 16 -0.13 20.23 -35.78
N GLY A 17 0.85 19.36 -35.50
CA GLY A 17 2.27 19.56 -35.75
C GLY A 17 3.12 19.99 -34.57
N ALA A 18 2.58 19.98 -33.34
CA ALA A 18 3.36 20.27 -32.13
C ALA A 18 4.34 19.13 -31.80
N SER A 19 5.52 19.47 -31.26
CA SER A 19 6.55 18.51 -30.87
C SER A 19 6.16 17.70 -29.64
N PRO A 20 6.02 16.37 -29.71
CA PRO A 20 5.72 15.53 -28.55
C PRO A 20 6.74 15.68 -27.40
N ILE A 21 8.01 15.89 -27.76
CA ILE A 21 9.09 16.04 -26.79
C ILE A 21 8.95 17.35 -26.00
N GLU A 22 8.63 18.45 -26.68
CA GLU A 22 8.45 19.75 -26.04
C GLU A 22 7.14 19.79 -25.22
N ILE A 23 6.06 19.17 -25.73
CA ILE A 23 4.82 18.96 -24.94
C ILE A 23 5.13 18.23 -23.63
N LYS A 24 5.87 17.11 -23.68
CA LYS A 24 6.29 16.36 -22.49
C LYS A 24 7.07 17.23 -21.48
N LYS A 25 7.98 18.09 -21.97
CA LYS A 25 8.71 19.01 -21.10
C LYS A 25 7.76 20.00 -20.42
N GLY A 26 6.83 20.58 -21.19
CA GLY A 26 5.81 21.48 -20.68
C GLY A 26 4.90 20.84 -19.63
N MET A 27 4.44 19.61 -19.87
CA MET A 27 3.66 18.84 -18.89
C MET A 27 4.45 18.59 -17.59
N LYS A 28 5.77 18.31 -17.69
CA LYS A 28 6.62 18.12 -16.51
C LYS A 28 6.84 19.42 -15.72
N ILE A 29 6.98 20.56 -16.41
CA ILE A 29 7.05 21.89 -15.79
C ILE A 29 5.75 22.17 -15.02
N ALA A 30 4.60 21.95 -15.66
CA ALA A 30 3.29 22.11 -15.05
C ALA A 30 3.13 21.23 -13.81
N LEU A 31 3.50 19.95 -13.90
CA LEU A 31 3.46 19.01 -12.76
C LEU A 31 4.26 19.53 -11.57
N ASN A 32 5.53 19.85 -11.78
CA ASN A 32 6.40 20.33 -10.71
C ASN A 32 5.86 21.60 -10.03
N TYR A 33 5.26 22.51 -10.82
CA TYR A 33 4.66 23.72 -10.32
C TYR A 33 3.42 23.46 -9.46
N VAL A 34 2.48 22.64 -9.97
CA VAL A 34 1.25 22.33 -9.22
C VAL A 34 1.51 21.50 -7.96
N LEU A 35 2.50 20.58 -7.97
CA LEU A 35 2.86 19.81 -6.79
C LEU A 35 3.40 20.68 -5.65
N LYS A 36 4.15 21.73 -5.99
CA LYS A 36 4.60 22.71 -4.99
C LYS A 36 3.41 23.44 -4.35
N ILE A 37 2.49 23.94 -5.16
CA ILE A 37 1.28 24.62 -4.66
C ILE A 37 0.40 23.65 -3.85
N LEU A 38 0.22 22.41 -4.32
CA LEU A 38 -0.54 21.39 -3.59
C LEU A 38 0.02 21.16 -2.20
N LYS A 39 1.35 21.05 -2.08
CA LYS A 39 2.02 20.89 -0.78
C LYS A 39 1.79 22.10 0.14
N ASP A 40 1.84 23.33 -0.40
CA ASP A 40 1.62 24.56 0.37
C ASP A 40 0.15 24.71 0.82
N LYS A 41 -0.80 24.15 0.06
CA LYS A 41 -2.24 24.14 0.37
C LYS A 41 -2.64 23.04 1.35
N SER A 42 -1.81 22.03 1.53
CA SER A 42 -2.13 20.86 2.36
C SER A 42 -2.24 21.26 3.83
N ILE A 43 -3.33 20.87 4.47
CA ILE A 43 -3.61 21.08 5.88
C ILE A 43 -3.35 19.78 6.64
N GLN A 44 -2.44 19.81 7.61
CA GLN A 44 -2.20 18.66 8.47
C GLN A 44 -3.41 18.39 9.36
N ILE A 45 -3.78 17.11 9.48
CA ILE A 45 -4.93 16.66 10.26
C ILE A 45 -4.48 15.94 11.53
N GLY A 46 -5.36 15.94 12.54
CA GLY A 46 -5.16 15.19 13.78
C GLY A 46 -6.48 15.07 14.55
N GLY A 47 -6.52 14.17 15.53
CA GLY A 47 -7.67 14.02 16.41
C GLY A 47 -8.99 13.76 15.67
N THR A 48 -9.98 14.63 15.86
CA THR A 48 -11.33 14.47 15.30
C THR A 48 -11.40 14.52 13.77
N ASP A 49 -10.40 15.08 13.09
CA ASP A 49 -10.42 15.18 11.63
C ASP A 49 -10.10 13.82 10.98
N ILE A 50 -9.40 12.94 11.68
CA ILE A 50 -9.16 11.55 11.24
C ILE A 50 -10.48 10.82 11.00
N ALA A 51 -11.45 10.97 11.92
CA ALA A 51 -12.76 10.36 11.80
C ALA A 51 -13.54 10.89 10.57
N LYS A 52 -13.44 12.18 10.28
CA LYS A 52 -14.07 12.78 9.09
C LYS A 52 -13.49 12.19 7.79
N VAL A 53 -12.15 12.13 7.69
CA VAL A 53 -11.48 11.53 6.52
C VAL A 53 -11.91 10.09 6.34
N ALA A 54 -11.88 9.30 7.42
CA ALA A 54 -12.26 7.89 7.39
C ALA A 54 -13.72 7.71 6.94
N THR A 55 -14.64 8.51 7.48
CA THR A 55 -16.07 8.46 7.11
C THR A 55 -16.29 8.82 5.65
N VAL A 56 -15.68 9.92 5.17
CA VAL A 56 -15.84 10.36 3.77
C VAL A 56 -15.25 9.31 2.82
N SER A 57 -14.07 8.81 3.11
CA SER A 57 -13.42 7.76 2.31
C SER A 57 -14.20 6.43 2.32
N ALA A 58 -14.96 6.17 3.39
CA ALA A 58 -15.91 5.04 3.48
C ALA A 58 -17.23 5.32 2.77
N GLY A 59 -17.37 6.40 1.98
CA GLY A 59 -18.58 6.76 1.28
C GLY A 59 -19.71 7.26 2.21
N GLY A 60 -19.36 7.92 3.31
CA GLY A 60 -20.28 8.47 4.30
C GLY A 60 -20.70 7.50 5.41
N ASP A 61 -20.05 6.34 5.50
CA ASP A 61 -20.34 5.33 6.53
C ASP A 61 -19.66 5.70 7.86
N GLU A 62 -20.44 6.24 8.79
CA GLU A 62 -19.94 6.67 10.11
C GLU A 62 -19.45 5.51 10.98
N GLU A 63 -20.04 4.32 10.84
CA GLU A 63 -19.61 3.13 11.60
C GLU A 63 -18.20 2.73 11.22
N ILE A 64 -17.89 2.68 9.91
CA ILE A 64 -16.57 2.42 9.39
C ILE A 64 -15.58 3.52 9.85
N GLY A 65 -15.98 4.79 9.76
CA GLY A 65 -15.16 5.92 10.21
C GLY A 65 -14.76 5.82 11.68
N LEU A 66 -15.71 5.46 12.55
CA LEU A 66 -15.47 5.29 13.99
C LEU A 66 -14.56 4.08 14.31
N ILE A 67 -14.74 2.95 13.61
CA ILE A 67 -13.90 1.76 13.81
C ILE A 67 -12.46 2.06 13.41
N ILE A 68 -12.23 2.72 12.28
CA ILE A 68 -10.89 3.09 11.80
C ILE A 68 -10.23 4.07 12.79
N THR A 69 -10.97 5.08 13.26
CA THR A 69 -10.43 6.03 14.24
C THR A 69 -10.02 5.33 15.52
N LYS A 70 -10.88 4.46 16.08
CA LYS A 70 -10.55 3.67 17.25
C LYS A 70 -9.33 2.77 17.03
N ALA A 71 -9.23 2.13 15.85
CA ALA A 71 -8.09 1.31 15.51
C ALA A 71 -6.79 2.13 15.50
N MET A 72 -6.84 3.35 14.93
CA MET A 72 -5.68 4.26 14.88
C MET A 72 -5.30 4.84 16.24
N ASP A 73 -6.26 5.07 17.12
CA ASP A 73 -6.00 5.56 18.49
C ASP A 73 -5.34 4.48 19.38
N ILE A 74 -5.64 3.20 19.10
CA ILE A 74 -5.14 2.07 19.89
C ILE A 74 -3.72 1.69 19.48
N VAL A 75 -3.44 1.67 18.18
CA VAL A 75 -2.10 1.33 17.70
C VAL A 75 -1.20 2.55 17.75
N THR A 76 0.04 2.36 18.19
CA THR A 76 1.05 3.42 18.14
C THR A 76 1.37 3.80 16.70
N SER A 77 2.16 4.87 16.49
CA SER A 77 2.59 5.32 15.15
C SER A 77 3.17 4.21 14.26
N ASP A 78 3.80 3.22 14.89
CA ASP A 78 4.40 2.05 14.23
C ASP A 78 3.49 0.83 14.19
N GLY A 79 2.30 0.91 14.81
CA GLY A 79 1.33 -0.17 14.86
C GLY A 79 0.65 -0.43 13.52
N VAL A 80 0.18 -1.65 13.34
CA VAL A 80 -0.43 -2.09 12.09
C VAL A 80 -1.93 -2.30 12.29
N ILE A 81 -2.71 -1.86 11.30
CA ILE A 81 -4.14 -2.17 11.22
C ILE A 81 -4.31 -3.10 10.04
N THR A 82 -4.91 -4.26 10.27
CA THR A 82 -5.27 -5.26 9.26
C THR A 82 -6.78 -5.47 9.23
N VAL A 83 -7.29 -5.89 8.07
CA VAL A 83 -8.71 -6.16 7.86
C VAL A 83 -8.87 -7.63 7.50
N GLU A 84 -9.73 -8.32 8.23
CA GLU A 84 -10.03 -9.74 8.01
C GLU A 84 -11.54 -9.98 7.88
N GLU A 85 -11.89 -11.07 7.23
CA GLU A 85 -13.26 -11.54 7.14
C GLU A 85 -13.66 -12.26 8.43
N SER A 86 -14.89 -12.03 8.89
CA SER A 86 -15.45 -12.67 10.08
C SER A 86 -16.69 -13.50 9.70
N GLN A 87 -16.97 -14.50 10.51
CA GLN A 87 -18.23 -15.25 10.40
C GLN A 87 -19.38 -14.59 11.21
N SER A 88 -19.10 -13.48 11.91
CA SER A 88 -20.11 -12.72 12.62
C SER A 88 -20.92 -11.82 11.67
N LEU A 89 -22.10 -11.35 12.13
CA LEU A 89 -22.87 -10.36 11.39
C LEU A 89 -22.36 -8.94 11.59
N GLU A 90 -21.68 -8.68 12.70
CA GLU A 90 -21.20 -7.37 13.10
C GLU A 90 -19.70 -7.24 12.81
N THR A 91 -19.28 -6.01 12.54
CA THR A 91 -17.86 -5.67 12.38
C THR A 91 -17.28 -5.34 13.75
N GLU A 92 -16.20 -6.02 14.11
CA GLU A 92 -15.55 -5.90 15.41
C GLU A 92 -14.12 -5.43 15.27
N LEU A 93 -13.63 -4.69 16.29
CA LEU A 93 -12.24 -4.30 16.42
C LEU A 93 -11.59 -5.15 17.52
N ASP A 94 -10.56 -5.90 17.16
CA ASP A 94 -9.79 -6.73 18.06
C ASP A 94 -8.34 -6.27 18.10
N ILE A 95 -7.63 -6.54 19.15
CA ILE A 95 -6.21 -6.22 19.30
C ILE A 95 -5.45 -7.53 19.51
N THR A 96 -4.49 -7.77 18.66
CA THR A 96 -3.66 -8.97 18.72
C THR A 96 -2.18 -8.62 18.70
N GLU A 97 -1.34 -9.53 19.17
CA GLU A 97 0.09 -9.39 19.06
C GLU A 97 0.50 -9.49 17.58
N GLY A 98 1.49 -8.71 17.20
CA GLY A 98 2.00 -8.71 15.84
C GLY A 98 3.02 -7.61 15.63
N MET A 99 3.70 -7.67 14.50
CA MET A 99 4.68 -6.64 14.14
C MET A 99 4.79 -6.47 12.64
N SER A 100 5.34 -5.35 12.24
CA SER A 100 5.73 -5.11 10.86
C SER A 100 7.17 -4.67 10.73
N PHE A 101 7.77 -4.97 9.58
CA PHE A 101 9.12 -4.52 9.23
C PHE A 101 9.25 -4.22 7.74
N ASP A 102 10.20 -3.34 7.40
CA ASP A 102 10.38 -2.80 6.06
C ASP A 102 11.22 -3.73 5.19
N ARG A 103 10.67 -4.88 4.88
CA ARG A 103 11.17 -5.85 3.88
C ARG A 103 9.97 -6.51 3.21
N GLY A 104 9.96 -6.52 1.89
CA GLY A 104 8.94 -7.17 1.09
C GLY A 104 9.35 -8.56 0.60
N TYR A 105 8.53 -9.12 -0.28
CA TYR A 105 8.80 -10.41 -0.89
C TYR A 105 10.10 -10.40 -1.70
N SER A 106 10.84 -11.51 -1.66
CA SER A 106 12.10 -11.66 -2.43
C SER A 106 11.88 -11.79 -3.94
N SER A 107 10.64 -12.07 -4.37
CA SER A 107 10.27 -12.16 -5.79
C SER A 107 8.80 -11.79 -5.99
N PRO A 108 8.45 -11.02 -7.05
CA PRO A 108 7.05 -10.74 -7.41
C PRO A 108 6.24 -11.99 -7.73
N TYR A 109 6.87 -13.10 -8.08
CA TYR A 109 6.18 -14.37 -8.33
C TYR A 109 5.57 -15.01 -7.07
N PHE A 110 5.87 -14.50 -5.88
CA PHE A 110 5.21 -14.91 -4.64
C PHE A 110 3.85 -14.22 -4.41
N ILE A 111 3.48 -13.22 -5.20
CA ILE A 111 2.21 -12.50 -5.09
C ILE A 111 1.04 -13.48 -5.22
N THR A 112 0.07 -13.38 -4.31
CA THR A 112 -1.17 -14.14 -4.32
C THR A 112 -2.35 -13.31 -4.81
N ASP A 113 -2.31 -11.99 -4.60
CA ASP A 113 -3.28 -11.01 -5.09
C ASP A 113 -2.59 -10.08 -6.09
N GLN A 114 -2.84 -10.30 -7.37
CA GLN A 114 -2.23 -9.55 -8.47
C GLN A 114 -2.73 -8.11 -8.57
N GLU A 115 -3.96 -7.84 -8.16
CA GLU A 115 -4.55 -6.50 -8.23
C GLU A 115 -3.89 -5.58 -7.20
N ARG A 116 -3.69 -6.10 -5.99
CA ARG A 116 -3.08 -5.37 -4.87
C ARG A 116 -1.56 -5.49 -4.80
N GLN A 117 -0.96 -6.38 -5.59
CA GLN A 117 0.47 -6.71 -5.54
C GLN A 117 0.93 -7.18 -4.15
N ILE A 118 0.12 -8.00 -3.48
CA ILE A 118 0.33 -8.50 -2.12
C ILE A 118 0.45 -10.03 -2.13
N CYS A 119 1.32 -10.56 -1.27
CA CYS A 119 1.33 -11.97 -0.91
C CYS A 119 0.69 -12.13 0.47
N GLU A 120 -0.46 -12.80 0.54
CA GLU A 120 -1.12 -13.14 1.78
C GLU A 120 -1.00 -14.65 2.06
N LEU A 121 -0.63 -14.98 3.30
CA LEU A 121 -0.52 -16.34 3.79
C LEU A 121 -1.36 -16.46 5.05
N GLU A 122 -2.32 -17.37 5.06
CA GLU A 122 -3.18 -17.66 6.21
C GLU A 122 -2.68 -18.90 6.95
N ASN A 123 -2.52 -18.78 8.26
CA ASN A 123 -2.00 -19.83 9.15
C ASN A 123 -0.67 -20.45 8.68
N PRO A 124 0.31 -19.63 8.22
CA PRO A 124 1.55 -20.17 7.69
C PRO A 124 2.45 -20.74 8.77
N LYS A 125 3.26 -21.74 8.38
CA LYS A 125 4.49 -22.11 9.08
C LYS A 125 5.61 -21.15 8.69
N ILE A 126 6.51 -20.86 9.63
CA ILE A 126 7.56 -19.85 9.44
C ILE A 126 8.90 -20.44 9.81
N LEU A 127 9.82 -20.47 8.85
CA LEU A 127 11.24 -20.75 9.08
C LEU A 127 11.98 -19.44 9.27
N ILE A 128 12.73 -19.30 10.36
CA ILE A 128 13.51 -18.09 10.65
C ILE A 128 14.99 -18.50 10.79
N THR A 129 15.84 -17.90 9.98
CA THR A 129 17.29 -18.17 10.01
C THR A 129 18.10 -16.91 9.75
N ASP A 130 19.28 -16.81 10.35
CA ASP A 130 20.26 -15.77 10.08
C ASP A 130 21.23 -16.17 8.95
N GLN A 131 21.01 -17.34 8.35
CA GLN A 131 21.84 -17.86 7.25
C GLN A 131 21.33 -17.37 5.90
N LYS A 132 22.25 -17.32 4.93
CA LYS A 132 21.94 -17.08 3.52
C LYS A 132 21.61 -18.40 2.83
N ILE A 133 20.53 -18.41 2.04
CA ILE A 133 20.06 -19.60 1.33
C ILE A 133 20.30 -19.42 -0.17
N SER A 134 21.31 -20.11 -0.73
CA SER A 134 21.66 -20.08 -2.16
C SER A 134 21.18 -21.34 -2.90
N ASN A 135 21.04 -22.47 -2.19
CA ASN A 135 20.46 -23.71 -2.69
C ASN A 135 19.51 -24.31 -1.66
N LEU A 136 18.63 -25.22 -2.09
CA LEU A 136 17.59 -25.82 -1.23
C LEU A 136 17.99 -27.18 -0.67
N ASN A 137 19.17 -27.71 -0.94
CA ASN A 137 19.55 -29.07 -0.53
C ASN A 137 19.35 -29.30 0.97
N ASN A 138 19.73 -28.30 1.77
CA ASN A 138 19.62 -28.36 3.24
C ASN A 138 18.18 -28.17 3.75
N LEU A 139 17.26 -27.73 2.88
CA LEU A 139 15.85 -27.50 3.20
C LEU A 139 14.93 -28.59 2.65
N VAL A 140 15.42 -29.50 1.80
CA VAL A 140 14.58 -30.53 1.17
C VAL A 140 13.75 -31.31 2.20
N PRO A 141 14.30 -31.78 3.36
CA PRO A 141 13.52 -32.54 4.31
C PRO A 141 12.29 -31.76 4.84
N ILE A 142 12.50 -30.50 5.23
CA ILE A 142 11.40 -29.68 5.77
C ILE A 142 10.42 -29.26 4.67
N LEU A 143 10.88 -29.02 3.44
CA LEU A 143 10.00 -28.68 2.32
C LEU A 143 9.09 -29.87 1.92
N GLU A 144 9.59 -31.10 2.02
CA GLU A 144 8.78 -32.31 1.81
C GLU A 144 7.71 -32.48 2.90
N GLU A 145 8.02 -32.15 4.15
CA GLU A 145 7.04 -32.17 5.25
C GLU A 145 5.96 -31.10 5.05
N ILE A 146 6.34 -29.89 4.67
CA ILE A 146 5.41 -28.79 4.37
C ILE A 146 4.54 -29.16 3.15
N GLN A 147 5.11 -29.76 2.11
CA GLN A 147 4.35 -30.21 0.96
C GLN A 147 3.29 -31.24 1.35
N LYS A 148 3.62 -32.19 2.23
CA LYS A 148 2.68 -33.21 2.70
C LYS A 148 1.56 -32.63 3.56
N SER A 149 1.85 -31.58 4.36
CA SER A 149 0.83 -30.91 5.18
C SER A 149 -0.07 -29.97 4.38
N GLY A 150 0.43 -29.44 3.25
CA GLY A 150 -0.27 -28.47 2.43
C GLY A 150 -0.39 -27.09 3.08
N GLU A 151 0.27 -26.85 4.22
CA GLU A 151 0.24 -25.58 4.93
C GLU A 151 1.05 -24.52 4.17
N PRO A 152 0.60 -23.24 4.18
CA PRO A 152 1.41 -22.14 3.66
C PRO A 152 2.74 -22.01 4.42
N PHE A 153 3.79 -21.62 3.72
CA PHE A 153 5.13 -21.57 4.29
C PHE A 153 5.83 -20.25 4.00
N LEU A 154 6.36 -19.60 5.03
CA LEU A 154 7.21 -18.44 4.90
C LEU A 154 8.64 -18.80 5.29
N ILE A 155 9.60 -18.41 4.44
CA ILE A 155 11.03 -18.47 4.75
C ILE A 155 11.51 -17.04 5.01
N LEU A 156 12.00 -16.79 6.22
CA LEU A 156 12.64 -15.54 6.61
C LEU A 156 14.12 -15.81 6.86
N ALA A 157 14.99 -15.36 5.96
CA ALA A 157 16.41 -15.63 5.97
C ALA A 157 17.23 -14.36 5.78
N GLU A 158 18.53 -14.40 6.05
CA GLU A 158 19.42 -13.28 5.74
C GLU A 158 19.25 -12.83 4.29
N ASP A 159 19.35 -13.77 3.36
CA ASP A 159 19.07 -13.59 1.94
C ASP A 159 18.65 -14.93 1.32
N ILE A 160 17.84 -14.83 0.26
CA ILE A 160 17.42 -16.00 -0.53
C ILE A 160 17.65 -15.66 -1.99
N GLU A 161 18.59 -16.34 -2.62
CA GLU A 161 19.03 -15.99 -3.96
C GLU A 161 19.37 -17.20 -4.83
N GLY A 162 19.70 -16.94 -6.09
CA GLY A 162 20.23 -17.94 -7.03
C GLY A 162 19.25 -19.08 -7.28
N GLU A 163 19.79 -20.32 -7.21
CA GLU A 163 19.02 -21.55 -7.46
C GLU A 163 17.90 -21.75 -6.45
N ALA A 164 18.11 -21.38 -5.18
CA ALA A 164 17.10 -21.51 -4.14
C ALA A 164 15.84 -20.70 -4.45
N LEU A 165 16.00 -19.42 -4.78
CA LEU A 165 14.87 -18.55 -5.12
C LEU A 165 14.14 -19.04 -6.37
N THR A 166 14.88 -19.41 -7.41
CA THR A 166 14.29 -19.93 -8.66
C THR A 166 13.47 -21.18 -8.41
N THR A 167 13.98 -22.13 -7.64
CA THR A 167 13.30 -23.39 -7.34
C THR A 167 12.06 -23.18 -6.49
N LEU A 168 12.10 -22.26 -5.49
CA LEU A 168 10.90 -21.91 -4.71
C LEU A 168 9.81 -21.29 -5.59
N VAL A 169 10.17 -20.38 -6.50
CA VAL A 169 9.24 -19.77 -7.46
C VAL A 169 8.63 -20.82 -8.39
N LEU A 170 9.44 -21.74 -8.93
CA LEU A 170 8.93 -22.81 -9.79
C LEU A 170 7.93 -23.71 -9.07
N ASN A 171 8.23 -24.13 -7.83
CA ASN A 171 7.33 -24.96 -7.03
C ASN A 171 6.04 -24.24 -6.66
N LYS A 172 6.10 -22.93 -6.38
CA LYS A 172 4.90 -22.11 -6.14
C LYS A 172 4.04 -22.03 -7.40
N ASN A 173 4.63 -21.70 -8.55
CA ASN A 173 3.90 -21.56 -9.80
C ASN A 173 3.31 -22.90 -10.28
N ALA A 174 3.97 -24.01 -9.98
CA ALA A 174 3.46 -25.34 -10.25
C ALA A 174 2.36 -25.79 -9.25
N GLY A 175 2.05 -24.99 -8.23
CA GLY A 175 1.08 -25.35 -7.19
C GLY A 175 1.54 -26.46 -6.24
N VAL A 176 2.83 -26.81 -6.25
CA VAL A 176 3.41 -27.87 -5.41
C VAL A 176 3.61 -27.40 -3.98
N LEU A 177 4.02 -26.13 -3.80
CA LEU A 177 4.22 -25.49 -2.50
C LEU A 177 3.54 -24.13 -2.46
N ASN A 178 2.78 -23.86 -1.41
CA ASN A 178 2.32 -22.50 -1.12
C ASN A 178 3.37 -21.78 -0.27
N VAL A 179 4.41 -21.26 -0.91
CA VAL A 179 5.59 -20.69 -0.26
C VAL A 179 5.80 -19.23 -0.62
N SER A 180 6.35 -18.47 0.32
CA SER A 180 6.91 -17.14 0.09
C SER A 180 8.26 -17.01 0.81
N ALA A 181 9.06 -16.06 0.38
CA ALA A 181 10.37 -15.80 0.91
C ALA A 181 10.60 -14.30 1.11
N VAL A 182 11.13 -13.94 2.27
CA VAL A 182 11.40 -12.55 2.68
C VAL A 182 12.80 -12.46 3.26
N ARG A 183 13.49 -11.36 2.97
CA ARG A 183 14.77 -11.05 3.59
C ARG A 183 14.59 -10.54 5.01
N ALA A 184 15.51 -10.92 5.89
CA ALA A 184 15.54 -10.43 7.26
C ALA A 184 15.70 -8.89 7.32
N PRO A 185 15.03 -8.23 8.27
CA PRO A 185 15.21 -6.81 8.49
C PRO A 185 16.57 -6.50 9.12
N SER A 186 17.07 -5.28 8.94
CA SER A 186 18.35 -4.80 9.49
C SER A 186 19.59 -5.53 8.94
N PHE A 187 20.76 -5.29 9.55
CA PHE A 187 22.05 -5.87 9.16
C PHE A 187 22.89 -6.21 10.38
N GLY A 188 23.83 -7.17 10.24
CA GLY A 188 24.77 -7.55 11.30
C GLY A 188 24.08 -8.04 12.58
N GLU A 189 24.59 -7.65 13.76
CA GLU A 189 24.01 -8.03 15.06
C GLU A 189 22.55 -7.58 15.26
N ARG A 190 22.19 -6.43 14.68
CA ARG A 190 20.82 -5.93 14.73
C ARG A 190 19.84 -6.83 13.95
N ARG A 191 20.31 -7.48 12.89
CA ARG A 191 19.50 -8.46 12.15
C ARG A 191 19.22 -9.68 13.03
N LYS A 192 20.23 -10.22 13.74
CA LYS A 192 20.04 -11.33 14.67
C LYS A 192 19.01 -10.97 15.77
N ALA A 193 19.17 -9.78 16.34
CA ALA A 193 18.25 -9.30 17.36
C ALA A 193 16.80 -9.17 16.86
N ALA A 194 16.62 -8.64 15.63
CA ALA A 194 15.30 -8.54 15.00
C ALA A 194 14.71 -9.93 14.68
N LEU A 195 15.52 -10.86 14.19
CA LEU A 195 15.10 -12.25 13.95
C LEU A 195 14.71 -12.98 15.22
N GLU A 196 15.41 -12.72 16.35
CA GLU A 196 15.02 -13.23 17.67
C GLU A 196 13.67 -12.69 18.14
N ASP A 197 13.43 -11.40 17.92
CA ASP A 197 12.14 -10.78 18.27
C ASP A 197 11.00 -11.40 17.45
N ILE A 198 11.22 -11.65 16.16
CA ILE A 198 10.24 -12.31 15.27
C ILE A 198 10.06 -13.78 15.68
N ALA A 199 11.13 -14.47 16.07
CA ALA A 199 11.06 -15.85 16.54
C ALA A 199 10.21 -15.98 17.81
N ILE A 200 10.40 -15.08 18.76
CA ILE A 200 9.59 -15.04 20.00
C ILE A 200 8.13 -14.73 19.68
N LEU A 201 7.87 -13.76 18.80
CA LEU A 201 6.52 -13.39 18.38
C LEU A 201 5.77 -14.55 17.73
N THR A 202 6.45 -15.39 16.95
CA THR A 202 5.85 -16.48 16.20
C THR A 202 5.97 -17.86 16.88
N GLY A 203 6.61 -17.91 18.05
CA GLY A 203 6.85 -19.15 18.77
C GLY A 203 7.83 -20.08 18.06
N SER A 204 8.75 -19.54 17.23
CA SER A 204 9.75 -20.35 16.51
C SER A 204 11.10 -20.38 17.21
N ASN A 205 11.95 -21.29 16.76
CA ASN A 205 13.38 -21.26 17.04
C ASN A 205 14.10 -20.47 15.92
N LEU A 206 15.00 -19.54 16.32
CA LEU A 206 15.94 -18.93 15.38
C LEU A 206 17.00 -19.96 15.02
N ILE A 207 17.02 -20.42 13.77
CA ILE A 207 18.03 -21.34 13.24
C ILE A 207 19.29 -20.56 12.94
N SER A 208 20.32 -20.75 13.77
CA SER A 208 21.61 -20.06 13.70
C SER A 208 22.75 -21.01 14.00
N GLU A 209 23.86 -20.83 13.29
CA GLU A 209 25.08 -21.59 13.55
C GLU A 209 25.64 -21.32 14.96
N ASP A 210 25.50 -20.09 15.45
CA ASP A 210 25.90 -19.73 16.82
C ASP A 210 25.14 -20.53 17.89
N LYS A 211 23.93 -20.99 17.57
CA LYS A 211 23.12 -21.87 18.43
C LYS A 211 23.33 -23.35 18.13
N SER A 212 24.32 -23.69 17.30
CA SER A 212 24.59 -25.06 16.82
C SER A 212 23.39 -25.71 16.11
N MET A 213 22.52 -24.90 15.50
CA MET A 213 21.37 -25.33 14.71
C MET A 213 21.70 -25.19 13.22
N THR A 214 21.46 -26.25 12.44
CA THR A 214 21.69 -26.27 11.00
C THR A 214 20.36 -26.46 10.26
N LEU A 215 20.24 -25.90 9.07
CA LEU A 215 19.03 -26.01 8.25
C LEU A 215 18.63 -27.45 7.93
N GLU A 216 19.61 -28.38 7.84
CA GLU A 216 19.39 -29.80 7.55
C GLU A 216 18.64 -30.55 8.66
N LYS A 217 18.71 -30.04 9.90
CA LYS A 217 18.11 -30.69 11.08
C LYS A 217 16.82 -30.03 11.54
N VAL A 218 16.33 -29.05 10.81
CA VAL A 218 15.08 -28.36 11.13
C VAL A 218 13.90 -29.32 11.04
N THR A 219 13.04 -29.27 12.04
CA THR A 219 11.80 -30.03 12.12
C THR A 219 10.58 -29.10 12.18
N LEU A 220 9.38 -29.64 12.01
CA LEU A 220 8.15 -28.85 12.14
C LEU A 220 7.99 -28.18 13.52
N ASN A 221 8.63 -28.71 14.57
CA ASN A 221 8.59 -28.12 15.91
C ASN A 221 9.46 -26.87 16.05
N ASP A 222 10.42 -26.69 15.16
CA ASP A 222 11.29 -25.51 15.15
C ASP A 222 10.67 -24.34 14.39
N LEU A 223 9.60 -24.62 13.61
CA LEU A 223 8.91 -23.62 12.82
C LEU A 223 7.94 -22.81 13.69
N GLY A 224 7.93 -21.51 13.44
CA GLY A 224 6.92 -20.61 13.99
C GLY A 224 5.57 -20.74 13.28
N LYS A 225 4.60 -20.04 13.88
CA LYS A 225 3.23 -19.93 13.35
C LYS A 225 2.77 -18.49 13.42
N ALA A 226 1.96 -18.10 12.47
CA ALA A 226 1.22 -16.85 12.53
C ALA A 226 -0.23 -17.09 12.09
N ARG A 227 -1.13 -16.23 12.53
CA ARG A 227 -2.52 -16.24 12.07
C ARG A 227 -2.61 -15.78 10.62
N LYS A 228 -1.91 -14.68 10.31
CA LYS A 228 -1.85 -14.13 8.96
C LYS A 228 -0.50 -13.46 8.72
N ILE A 229 0.02 -13.56 7.52
CA ILE A 229 1.16 -12.77 7.05
C ILE A 229 0.77 -12.07 5.77
N SER A 230 1.00 -10.76 5.72
CA SER A 230 0.81 -9.93 4.54
C SER A 230 2.14 -9.33 4.12
N ILE A 231 2.54 -9.56 2.86
CA ILE A 231 3.82 -9.13 2.32
C ILE A 231 3.56 -8.29 1.08
N THR A 232 3.94 -7.02 1.15
CA THR A 232 3.97 -6.11 -0.01
C THR A 232 5.36 -6.07 -0.63
N LYS A 233 5.57 -5.21 -1.60
CA LYS A 233 6.90 -5.01 -2.21
C LYS A 233 7.95 -4.56 -1.19
N ASP A 234 7.57 -3.77 -0.20
CA ASP A 234 8.51 -3.09 0.70
C ASP A 234 8.31 -3.41 2.18
N LYS A 235 7.20 -4.10 2.54
CA LYS A 235 6.82 -4.32 3.94
C LYS A 235 6.25 -5.71 4.17
N THR A 236 6.59 -6.30 5.31
CA THR A 236 5.99 -7.55 5.82
C THR A 236 5.30 -7.27 7.15
N THR A 237 4.06 -7.74 7.27
CA THR A 237 3.26 -7.68 8.50
C THR A 237 2.96 -9.09 8.98
N ILE A 238 3.23 -9.37 10.24
CA ILE A 238 2.95 -10.65 10.91
C ILE A 238 1.88 -10.41 11.98
N VAL A 239 0.78 -11.12 11.87
CA VAL A 239 -0.27 -11.19 12.91
C VAL A 239 -0.07 -12.50 13.65
N ALA A 240 0.31 -12.43 14.92
CA ALA A 240 0.61 -13.60 15.72
C ALA A 240 -0.65 -14.24 16.32
N PHE A 241 -0.51 -15.43 16.87
CA PHE A 241 -1.53 -16.03 17.72
C PHE A 241 -1.42 -15.48 19.15
N GLU A 242 -2.50 -15.55 19.90
CA GLU A 242 -2.56 -15.06 21.29
C GLU A 242 -1.69 -15.87 22.26
N ASP A 243 -1.33 -17.10 21.92
CA ASP A 243 -0.54 -18.01 22.73
C ASP A 243 0.91 -17.54 22.95
N THR A 244 1.41 -16.63 22.12
CA THR A 244 2.76 -16.05 22.27
C THR A 244 2.80 -14.75 23.09
N LYS A 245 1.65 -14.24 23.53
CA LYS A 245 1.51 -12.95 24.22
C LYS A 245 2.39 -12.81 25.45
N ASP A 246 2.46 -13.84 26.28
CA ASP A 246 3.27 -13.78 27.49
C ASP A 246 4.78 -13.81 27.18
N LEU A 247 5.19 -14.53 26.13
CA LEU A 247 6.58 -14.55 25.66
C LEU A 247 7.00 -13.16 25.12
N VAL A 248 6.10 -12.51 24.38
CA VAL A 248 6.32 -11.14 23.86
C VAL A 248 6.47 -10.15 25.00
N LYS A 249 5.59 -10.22 26.02
CA LYS A 249 5.70 -9.36 27.22
C LYS A 249 7.03 -9.55 27.95
N GLU A 250 7.44 -10.79 28.17
CA GLU A 250 8.72 -11.09 28.80
C GLU A 250 9.90 -10.53 28.00
N ARG A 251 9.83 -10.61 26.64
CA ARG A 251 10.84 -10.04 25.76
C ARG A 251 10.89 -8.51 25.88
N VAL A 252 9.74 -7.84 25.89
CA VAL A 252 9.64 -6.38 26.05
C VAL A 252 10.25 -5.94 27.37
N GLU A 253 9.98 -6.64 28.48
CA GLU A 253 10.59 -6.32 29.79
C GLU A 253 12.11 -6.52 29.77
N LYS A 254 12.63 -7.56 29.10
CA LYS A 254 14.08 -7.74 28.92
C LYS A 254 14.70 -6.60 28.14
N LEU A 255 14.03 -6.15 27.05
CA LEU A 255 14.51 -5.01 26.25
C LEU A 255 14.48 -3.70 27.03
N LYS A 256 13.47 -3.45 27.87
CA LYS A 256 13.45 -2.27 28.77
C LYS A 256 14.63 -2.24 29.73
N ASN A 257 14.95 -3.38 30.33
CA ASN A 257 16.11 -3.49 31.20
C ASN A 257 17.43 -3.28 30.41
N GLU A 258 17.49 -3.73 29.14
CA GLU A 258 18.64 -3.49 28.26
C GLU A 258 18.84 -2.01 27.96
N VAL A 259 17.76 -1.23 27.77
CA VAL A 259 17.83 0.24 27.60
C VAL A 259 18.48 0.91 28.80
N GLU A 260 18.19 0.48 30.02
CA GLU A 260 18.72 1.07 31.25
C GLU A 260 20.24 0.91 31.39
N ILE A 261 20.79 -0.20 30.90
CA ILE A 261 22.21 -0.52 31.00
C ILE A 261 23.03 -0.14 29.74
N THR A 262 22.37 0.34 28.69
CA THR A 262 23.02 0.74 27.44
C THR A 262 23.58 2.16 27.59
N ASP A 263 24.83 2.36 27.17
CA ASP A 263 25.54 3.63 27.37
C ASP A 263 25.26 4.68 26.29
N THR A 264 24.99 4.28 25.04
CA THR A 264 24.85 5.21 23.91
C THR A 264 23.38 5.52 23.64
N ASP A 265 23.06 6.81 23.44
CA ASP A 265 21.69 7.24 23.08
C ASP A 265 21.21 6.59 21.78
N TYR A 266 22.12 6.44 20.80
CA TYR A 266 21.78 5.79 19.52
C TYR A 266 21.35 4.33 19.69
N ASP A 267 22.03 3.54 20.53
CA ASP A 267 21.63 2.15 20.77
C ASP A 267 20.36 2.07 21.61
N LYS A 268 20.18 3.00 22.58
CA LYS A 268 18.90 3.14 23.30
C LYS A 268 17.73 3.38 22.35
N ASP A 269 17.88 4.28 21.40
CA ASP A 269 16.84 4.56 20.39
C ASP A 269 16.51 3.31 19.58
N LYS A 270 17.52 2.52 19.19
CA LYS A 270 17.31 1.28 18.43
C LYS A 270 16.63 0.17 19.26
N ILE A 271 16.91 0.09 20.55
CA ILE A 271 16.20 -0.84 21.43
C ILE A 271 14.76 -0.36 21.65
N ASN A 272 14.54 0.95 21.81
CA ASN A 272 13.20 1.52 21.90
C ASN A 272 12.36 1.30 20.64
N GLU A 273 12.94 1.39 19.44
CA GLU A 273 12.27 1.02 18.19
C GLU A 273 11.81 -0.46 18.20
N ARG A 274 12.61 -1.38 18.72
CA ARG A 274 12.24 -2.79 18.85
C ARG A 274 11.10 -2.99 19.86
N ILE A 275 11.19 -2.31 21.01
CA ILE A 275 10.12 -2.31 22.02
C ILE A 275 8.80 -1.81 21.39
N ALA A 276 8.84 -0.68 20.66
CA ALA A 276 7.67 -0.12 20.01
C ALA A 276 7.06 -1.10 18.99
N LYS A 277 7.89 -1.78 18.19
CA LYS A 277 7.43 -2.78 17.21
C LYS A 277 6.80 -4.01 17.86
N LEU A 278 7.34 -4.50 18.98
CA LEU A 278 6.81 -5.65 19.72
C LEU A 278 5.56 -5.30 20.53
N SER A 279 5.52 -4.11 21.15
CA SER A 279 4.42 -3.66 22.01
C SER A 279 3.29 -2.96 21.27
N GLY A 280 3.52 -2.51 20.03
CA GLY A 280 2.55 -1.77 19.24
C GLY A 280 1.33 -2.58 18.83
N GLY A 281 1.40 -3.90 18.85
CA GLY A 281 0.33 -4.80 18.48
C GLY A 281 -0.15 -4.62 17.04
N VAL A 282 -1.19 -5.35 16.69
CA VAL A 282 -1.94 -5.22 15.44
C VAL A 282 -3.41 -5.01 15.77
N ALA A 283 -3.99 -3.90 15.33
CA ALA A 283 -5.43 -3.73 15.36
C ALA A 283 -6.05 -4.53 14.21
N LEU A 284 -6.94 -5.43 14.55
CA LEU A 284 -7.59 -6.33 13.62
C LEU A 284 -9.05 -5.94 13.46
N ILE A 285 -9.42 -5.42 12.30
CA ILE A 285 -10.81 -5.14 11.96
C ILE A 285 -11.40 -6.41 11.34
N LYS A 286 -12.25 -7.10 12.12
CA LYS A 286 -12.99 -8.30 11.70
C LYS A 286 -14.29 -7.86 11.06
N VAL A 287 -14.38 -8.00 9.75
CA VAL A 287 -15.55 -7.51 8.98
C VAL A 287 -16.64 -8.58 8.98
N GLY A 288 -17.80 -8.23 9.56
CA GLY A 288 -18.99 -9.04 9.56
C GLY A 288 -20.05 -8.51 8.58
N ALA A 289 -20.80 -9.43 7.97
CA ALA A 289 -21.95 -9.10 7.12
C ALA A 289 -22.88 -10.32 6.95
N ALA A 290 -24.09 -10.07 6.45
CA ALA A 290 -25.09 -11.12 6.25
C ALA A 290 -24.77 -12.06 5.06
N THR A 291 -24.02 -11.58 4.08
CA THR A 291 -23.63 -12.34 2.88
C THR A 291 -22.14 -12.17 2.58
N GLU A 292 -21.54 -13.17 1.92
CA GLU A 292 -20.15 -13.13 1.49
C GLU A 292 -19.86 -11.95 0.54
N THR A 293 -20.76 -11.65 -0.37
CA THR A 293 -20.62 -10.53 -1.31
C THR A 293 -20.60 -9.18 -0.58
N GLU A 294 -21.51 -8.99 0.39
CA GLU A 294 -21.57 -7.80 1.21
C GLU A 294 -20.32 -7.65 2.08
N MET A 295 -19.85 -8.75 2.67
CA MET A 295 -18.64 -8.80 3.48
C MET A 295 -17.40 -8.38 2.67
N LYS A 296 -17.23 -8.93 1.47
CA LYS A 296 -16.14 -8.53 0.56
C LYS A 296 -16.21 -7.05 0.19
N TYR A 297 -17.41 -6.55 -0.11
CA TYR A 297 -17.60 -5.15 -0.42
C TYR A 297 -17.30 -4.24 0.78
N LYS A 298 -17.77 -4.60 1.98
CA LYS A 298 -17.51 -3.86 3.23
C LYS A 298 -16.02 -3.87 3.57
N LYS A 299 -15.33 -5.02 3.39
CA LYS A 299 -13.89 -5.16 3.56
C LYS A 299 -13.12 -4.20 2.65
N LEU A 300 -13.42 -4.19 1.35
CA LEU A 300 -12.77 -3.28 0.39
C LEU A 300 -12.97 -1.80 0.79
N ARG A 301 -14.17 -1.42 1.21
CA ARG A 301 -14.45 -0.05 1.68
C ARG A 301 -13.65 0.33 2.93
N ILE A 302 -13.51 -0.59 3.88
CA ILE A 302 -12.70 -0.36 5.08
C ILE A 302 -11.23 -0.22 4.71
N GLU A 303 -10.71 -1.06 3.83
CA GLU A 303 -9.32 -0.99 3.36
C GLU A 303 -9.03 0.31 2.60
N ASP A 304 -9.93 0.74 1.72
CA ASP A 304 -9.81 2.02 1.00
C ASP A 304 -9.82 3.19 1.97
N SER A 305 -10.76 3.20 2.92
CA SER A 305 -10.86 4.24 3.93
C SER A 305 -9.62 4.28 4.84
N LEU A 306 -9.10 3.12 5.23
CA LEU A 306 -7.86 3.03 6.02
C LEU A 306 -6.65 3.59 5.26
N ASN A 307 -6.50 3.25 3.98
CA ASN A 307 -5.41 3.73 3.15
C ASN A 307 -5.51 5.25 2.91
N ALA A 308 -6.70 5.76 2.63
CA ALA A 308 -6.95 7.19 2.49
C ALA A 308 -6.65 7.96 3.78
N THR A 309 -7.05 7.41 4.93
CA THR A 309 -6.80 8.02 6.24
C THR A 309 -5.31 8.05 6.57
N ARG A 310 -4.56 6.98 6.29
CA ARG A 310 -3.09 6.98 6.41
C ARG A 310 -2.44 8.03 5.52
N ALA A 311 -2.85 8.09 4.25
CA ALA A 311 -2.35 9.07 3.30
C ALA A 311 -2.62 10.52 3.77
N ALA A 312 -3.77 10.76 4.39
CA ALA A 312 -4.15 12.06 4.96
C ALA A 312 -3.30 12.43 6.19
N ILE A 313 -2.98 11.47 7.05
CA ILE A 313 -2.07 11.70 8.20
C ILE A 313 -0.65 12.02 7.72
N GLU A 314 -0.17 11.34 6.66
CA GLU A 314 1.20 11.52 6.16
C GLU A 314 1.42 12.88 5.48
N GLU A 315 0.52 13.31 4.61
CA GLU A 315 0.72 14.51 3.77
C GLU A 315 -0.40 15.57 3.93
N GLY A 316 -1.33 15.35 4.86
CA GLY A 316 -2.45 16.27 5.09
C GLY A 316 -3.58 16.10 4.07
N VAL A 317 -4.52 17.02 4.12
CA VAL A 317 -5.73 17.05 3.28
C VAL A 317 -5.90 18.39 2.59
N VAL A 318 -6.69 18.37 1.53
CA VAL A 318 -7.14 19.57 0.79
C VAL A 318 -8.64 19.47 0.51
N SER A 319 -9.26 20.55 0.05
CA SER A 319 -10.66 20.55 -0.40
C SER A 319 -10.87 19.49 -1.49
N GLY A 320 -11.86 18.63 -1.29
CA GLY A 320 -12.22 17.54 -2.20
C GLY A 320 -13.11 17.97 -3.38
N GLY A 321 -13.85 16.99 -3.93
CA GLY A 321 -14.80 17.27 -5.02
C GLY A 321 -14.17 17.83 -6.30
N GLY A 322 -12.85 17.77 -6.43
CA GLY A 322 -12.09 18.36 -7.54
C GLY A 322 -11.87 19.87 -7.42
N GLN A 323 -12.30 20.53 -6.36
CA GLN A 323 -12.11 21.98 -6.15
C GLN A 323 -10.62 22.34 -6.17
N THR A 324 -9.78 21.65 -5.39
CA THR A 324 -8.34 21.91 -5.35
C THR A 324 -7.69 21.77 -6.71
N LEU A 325 -8.09 20.78 -7.52
CA LEU A 325 -7.56 20.61 -8.88
C LEU A 325 -7.95 21.77 -9.80
N ILE A 326 -9.16 22.32 -9.66
CA ILE A 326 -9.57 23.53 -10.41
C ILE A 326 -8.72 24.72 -10.00
N GLU A 327 -8.48 24.93 -8.71
CA GLU A 327 -7.62 26.01 -8.23
C GLU A 327 -6.17 25.88 -8.75
N LEU A 328 -5.64 24.65 -8.78
CA LEU A 328 -4.33 24.37 -9.39
C LEU A 328 -4.33 24.68 -10.90
N SER A 329 -5.45 24.44 -11.61
CA SER A 329 -5.56 24.82 -13.02
C SER A 329 -5.51 26.33 -13.23
N GLU A 330 -6.14 27.12 -12.37
CA GLU A 330 -6.08 28.60 -12.43
C GLU A 330 -4.65 29.12 -12.19
N HIS A 331 -3.89 28.48 -11.29
CA HIS A 331 -2.48 28.83 -11.09
C HIS A 331 -1.65 28.55 -12.34
N LEU A 332 -1.92 27.46 -13.08
CA LEU A 332 -1.27 27.17 -14.36
C LEU A 332 -1.68 28.18 -15.45
N GLU A 333 -2.95 28.56 -15.52
CA GLU A 333 -3.44 29.58 -16.45
C GLU A 333 -2.76 30.96 -16.26
N SER A 334 -2.35 31.26 -15.02
CA SER A 334 -1.62 32.46 -14.65
C SER A 334 -0.09 32.32 -14.66
N PHE A 335 0.43 31.16 -15.01
CA PHE A 335 1.86 30.88 -15.07
C PHE A 335 2.55 31.69 -16.17
N ASN A 336 3.50 32.52 -15.79
CA ASN A 336 4.11 33.52 -16.67
C ASN A 336 5.64 33.36 -16.79
N GLU A 337 6.10 32.17 -17.13
CA GLU A 337 7.50 31.96 -17.52
C GLU A 337 7.63 31.96 -19.05
N ASN A 338 8.83 32.31 -19.53
CA ASN A 338 9.13 32.34 -20.96
C ASN A 338 9.36 30.91 -21.47
N LEU A 339 8.27 30.24 -21.88
CA LEU A 339 8.27 28.89 -22.42
C LEU A 339 8.25 28.88 -23.94
N ASP A 340 8.82 27.84 -24.54
CA ASP A 340 8.59 27.48 -25.92
C ASP A 340 7.09 27.27 -26.23
N PRO A 341 6.55 27.63 -27.41
CA PRO A 341 5.13 27.43 -27.70
C PRO A 341 4.60 26.02 -27.48
N ASP A 342 5.39 24.99 -27.78
CA ASP A 342 4.98 23.60 -27.58
C ASP A 342 5.06 23.20 -26.11
N GLN A 343 5.99 23.77 -25.32
CA GLN A 343 6.03 23.61 -23.88
C GLN A 343 4.82 24.28 -23.20
N LYS A 344 4.42 25.46 -23.69
CA LYS A 344 3.19 26.11 -23.23
C LYS A 344 1.96 25.28 -23.56
N THR A 345 1.91 24.64 -24.72
CA THR A 345 0.87 23.67 -25.07
C THR A 345 0.83 22.50 -24.05
N GLY A 346 2.00 21.98 -23.65
CA GLY A 346 2.09 20.94 -22.60
C GLY A 346 1.51 21.39 -21.25
N LEU A 347 1.79 22.63 -20.85
CA LEU A 347 1.22 23.24 -19.64
C LEU A 347 -0.32 23.39 -19.74
N ASP A 348 -0.82 23.88 -20.88
CA ASP A 348 -2.26 24.05 -21.14
C ASP A 348 -3.01 22.69 -21.12
N ILE A 349 -2.38 21.62 -21.61
CA ILE A 349 -2.92 20.24 -21.55
C ILE A 349 -3.15 19.83 -20.10
N VAL A 350 -2.16 20.05 -19.22
CA VAL A 350 -2.30 19.73 -17.78
C VAL A 350 -3.38 20.60 -17.15
N ALA A 351 -3.38 21.92 -17.39
CA ALA A 351 -4.39 22.83 -16.84
C ALA A 351 -5.83 22.42 -17.22
N LYS A 352 -6.05 22.00 -18.46
CA LYS A 352 -7.36 21.48 -18.89
C LYS A 352 -7.71 20.14 -18.22
N ALA A 353 -6.73 19.26 -18.08
CA ALA A 353 -6.96 17.95 -17.47
C ALA A 353 -7.32 18.05 -15.97
N LEU A 354 -6.75 19.02 -15.24
CA LEU A 354 -7.06 19.27 -13.83
C LEU A 354 -8.54 19.61 -13.58
N GLN A 355 -9.26 20.12 -14.57
CA GLN A 355 -10.70 20.46 -14.43
C GLN A 355 -11.59 19.24 -14.63
N GLU A 356 -11.09 18.17 -15.25
CA GLU A 356 -11.91 17.05 -15.68
C GLU A 356 -12.48 16.20 -14.52
N PRO A 357 -11.77 15.99 -13.39
CA PRO A 357 -12.35 15.26 -12.26
C PRO A 357 -13.62 15.91 -11.71
N ALA A 358 -13.63 17.22 -11.49
CA ALA A 358 -14.84 17.93 -11.03
C ALA A 358 -15.97 17.87 -12.08
N LYS A 359 -15.64 18.01 -13.37
CA LYS A 359 -16.64 17.85 -14.46
C LYS A 359 -17.25 16.46 -14.44
N GLN A 360 -16.44 15.42 -14.23
CA GLN A 360 -16.92 14.06 -14.22
C GLN A 360 -17.78 13.76 -13.00
N ILE A 361 -17.41 14.27 -11.81
CA ILE A 361 -18.21 14.16 -10.58
C ILE A 361 -19.60 14.80 -10.81
N ALA A 362 -19.62 16.04 -11.30
CA ALA A 362 -20.86 16.75 -11.61
C ALA A 362 -21.73 15.98 -12.62
N LYS A 363 -21.12 15.48 -13.69
CA LYS A 363 -21.79 14.70 -14.74
C LYS A 363 -22.40 13.41 -14.20
N ASN A 364 -21.68 12.70 -13.34
CA ASN A 364 -22.18 11.46 -12.69
C ASN A 364 -23.40 11.72 -11.82
N ALA A 365 -23.49 12.92 -11.23
CA ALA A 365 -24.64 13.37 -10.45
C ALA A 365 -25.76 14.04 -11.30
N GLY A 366 -25.64 14.06 -12.62
CA GLY A 366 -26.66 14.62 -13.52
C GLY A 366 -26.55 16.13 -13.79
N PHE A 367 -25.48 16.78 -13.32
CA PHE A 367 -25.23 18.20 -13.53
C PHE A 367 -24.36 18.47 -14.77
N ASN A 368 -24.41 19.70 -15.29
CA ASN A 368 -23.52 20.13 -16.36
C ASN A 368 -22.14 20.46 -15.81
N GLY A 369 -21.13 19.61 -16.07
CA GLY A 369 -19.78 19.76 -15.54
C GLY A 369 -19.09 21.05 -15.97
N GLU A 370 -19.33 21.58 -17.17
CA GLU A 370 -18.74 22.85 -17.63
C GLU A 370 -19.28 24.04 -16.83
N VAL A 371 -20.58 24.05 -16.55
CA VAL A 371 -21.22 25.09 -15.72
C VAL A 371 -20.68 25.01 -14.30
N VAL A 372 -20.61 23.80 -13.72
CA VAL A 372 -20.11 23.60 -12.35
C VAL A 372 -18.68 24.10 -12.22
N VAL A 373 -17.78 23.77 -13.15
CA VAL A 373 -16.39 24.26 -13.10
C VAL A 373 -16.31 25.78 -13.25
N ALA A 374 -17.10 26.38 -14.15
CA ALA A 374 -17.14 27.83 -14.31
C ALA A 374 -17.62 28.52 -13.02
N ASP A 375 -18.62 27.96 -12.34
CA ASP A 375 -19.13 28.50 -11.10
C ASP A 375 -18.17 28.31 -9.92
N ILE A 376 -17.46 27.18 -9.82
CA ILE A 376 -16.39 26.99 -8.83
C ILE A 376 -15.30 28.04 -8.98
N LYS A 377 -14.84 28.30 -10.23
CA LYS A 377 -13.86 29.37 -10.52
C LYS A 377 -14.37 30.75 -10.12
N ARG A 378 -15.63 31.04 -10.39
CA ARG A 378 -16.26 32.35 -10.11
C ARG A 378 -16.54 32.56 -8.62
N LEU A 379 -17.10 31.55 -7.94
CA LEU A 379 -17.54 31.64 -6.55
C LEU A 379 -16.42 31.35 -5.55
N LYS A 380 -15.34 30.72 -5.99
CA LYS A 380 -14.24 30.22 -5.12
C LYS A 380 -14.75 29.27 -4.04
N LYS A 381 -15.76 28.48 -4.34
CA LYS A 381 -16.41 27.47 -3.50
C LYS A 381 -16.52 26.18 -4.26
N GLY A 382 -16.42 25.05 -3.55
CA GLY A 382 -16.63 23.75 -4.16
C GLY A 382 -18.12 23.44 -4.37
N PHE A 383 -18.41 22.45 -5.19
CA PHE A 383 -19.76 22.01 -5.48
C PHE A 383 -20.07 20.69 -4.76
N ASN A 384 -21.03 20.74 -3.84
CA ASN A 384 -21.53 19.54 -3.19
C ASN A 384 -22.64 18.92 -4.06
N VAL A 385 -22.33 17.78 -4.69
CA VAL A 385 -23.25 17.09 -5.62
C VAL A 385 -24.45 16.46 -4.91
N VAL A 386 -24.39 16.26 -3.59
CA VAL A 386 -25.50 15.69 -2.81
C VAL A 386 -26.57 16.76 -2.52
N THR A 387 -26.14 17.97 -2.15
CA THR A 387 -27.05 19.09 -1.85
C THR A 387 -27.36 19.91 -3.09
N GLY A 388 -26.52 19.89 -4.12
CA GLY A 388 -26.60 20.74 -5.31
C GLY A 388 -26.16 22.19 -5.06
N GLU A 389 -25.46 22.45 -3.95
CA GLU A 389 -25.06 23.80 -3.53
C GLU A 389 -23.53 24.02 -3.62
N TYR A 390 -23.15 25.30 -3.71
CA TYR A 390 -21.74 25.72 -3.67
C TYR A 390 -21.38 26.19 -2.25
N GLU A 391 -20.46 25.45 -1.60
CA GLU A 391 -20.09 25.66 -0.21
C GLU A 391 -18.58 25.48 0.03
N ASP A 392 -18.11 25.78 1.24
CA ASP A 392 -16.75 25.42 1.65
C ASP A 392 -16.70 23.92 1.93
N LEU A 393 -16.01 23.18 1.04
CA LEU A 393 -15.95 21.72 1.15
C LEU A 393 -15.12 21.24 2.33
N ASN A 394 -14.17 22.05 2.83
CA ASN A 394 -13.44 21.70 4.04
C ASN A 394 -14.34 21.73 5.28
N GLU A 395 -15.20 22.77 5.38
CA GLU A 395 -16.17 22.87 6.48
C GLU A 395 -17.23 21.76 6.39
N SER A 396 -17.66 21.41 5.19
CA SER A 396 -18.62 20.32 4.93
C SER A 396 -17.99 18.92 5.08
N GLY A 397 -16.68 18.83 5.32
CA GLY A 397 -15.97 17.55 5.46
C GLY A 397 -15.69 16.83 4.15
N ILE A 398 -15.94 17.44 2.99
CA ILE A 398 -15.61 16.88 1.66
C ILE A 398 -14.15 17.24 1.36
N ILE A 399 -13.26 16.34 1.76
CA ILE A 399 -11.79 16.51 1.71
C ILE A 399 -11.12 15.34 1.02
N ASP A 400 -10.00 15.61 0.35
CA ASP A 400 -9.17 14.61 -0.32
C ASP A 400 -7.78 14.55 0.33
N PRO A 401 -7.19 13.36 0.53
CA PRO A 401 -5.80 13.25 0.97
C PRO A 401 -4.83 13.82 -0.07
N SER A 402 -3.96 14.72 0.33
CA SER A 402 -3.00 15.39 -0.56
C SER A 402 -2.07 14.39 -1.27
N LYS A 403 -1.66 13.32 -0.58
CA LYS A 403 -0.84 12.24 -1.14
C LYS A 403 -1.52 11.55 -2.32
N VAL A 404 -2.85 11.31 -2.23
CA VAL A 404 -3.62 10.67 -3.30
C VAL A 404 -3.64 11.56 -4.54
N LEU A 405 -3.91 12.86 -4.37
CA LEU A 405 -3.89 13.81 -5.48
C LEU A 405 -2.49 13.92 -6.11
N ARG A 406 -1.44 14.00 -5.30
CA ARG A 406 -0.05 14.07 -5.75
C ARG A 406 0.32 12.87 -6.62
N LEU A 407 0.12 11.66 -6.11
CA LEU A 407 0.44 10.43 -6.84
C LEU A 407 -0.39 10.32 -8.13
N SER A 408 -1.69 10.64 -8.07
CA SER A 408 -2.56 10.62 -9.24
C SER A 408 -2.08 11.58 -10.34
N LEU A 409 -1.54 12.74 -9.98
CA LEU A 409 -0.98 13.71 -10.93
C LEU A 409 0.34 13.23 -11.51
N GLU A 410 1.24 12.71 -10.69
CA GLU A 410 2.54 12.17 -11.09
C GLU A 410 2.36 11.01 -12.09
N ASP A 411 1.50 10.05 -11.76
CA ASP A 411 1.21 8.89 -12.60
C ASP A 411 0.52 9.30 -13.90
N ALA A 412 -0.47 10.20 -13.82
CA ALA A 412 -1.18 10.65 -15.01
C ALA A 412 -0.26 11.35 -16.01
N VAL A 413 0.62 12.25 -15.55
CA VAL A 413 1.59 12.94 -16.42
C VAL A 413 2.63 11.97 -16.94
N SER A 414 3.10 11.03 -16.12
CA SER A 414 4.08 10.01 -16.53
C SER A 414 3.55 9.14 -17.66
N ILE A 415 2.36 8.55 -17.48
CA ILE A 415 1.73 7.68 -18.48
C ILE A 415 1.34 8.46 -19.74
N ALA A 416 0.72 9.64 -19.59
CA ALA A 416 0.36 10.46 -20.75
C ALA A 416 1.59 10.87 -21.55
N SER A 417 2.68 11.27 -20.87
CA SER A 417 3.94 11.64 -21.52
C SER A 417 4.55 10.46 -22.31
N MET A 418 4.48 9.25 -21.75
CA MET A 418 4.96 8.05 -22.43
C MET A 418 4.14 7.75 -23.68
N LEU A 419 2.80 7.76 -23.56
CA LEU A 419 1.91 7.50 -24.70
C LEU A 419 2.09 8.54 -25.83
N LEU A 420 2.22 9.84 -25.49
CA LEU A 420 2.36 10.91 -26.47
C LEU A 420 3.70 10.90 -27.20
N THR A 421 4.74 10.30 -26.62
CA THR A 421 6.09 10.17 -27.23
C THR A 421 6.32 8.82 -27.88
N THR A 422 5.37 7.89 -27.83
CA THR A 422 5.49 6.55 -28.43
C THR A 422 4.94 6.59 -29.85
N GLU A 423 5.74 6.24 -30.84
CA GLU A 423 5.33 6.18 -32.26
C GLU A 423 4.84 4.77 -32.66
N VAL A 424 5.46 3.73 -32.09
CA VAL A 424 5.22 2.33 -32.50
C VAL A 424 5.17 1.43 -31.28
N SER A 425 4.25 0.47 -31.30
CA SER A 425 4.23 -0.67 -30.37
C SER A 425 4.56 -1.94 -31.14
N VAL A 426 5.52 -2.72 -30.62
CA VAL A 426 5.86 -4.03 -31.17
C VAL A 426 5.30 -5.08 -30.23
N ALA A 427 4.47 -5.97 -30.77
CA ALA A 427 3.89 -7.08 -30.03
C ALA A 427 4.00 -8.37 -30.83
N ASP A 428 4.09 -9.50 -30.15
CA ASP A 428 4.05 -10.80 -30.78
C ASP A 428 2.65 -11.05 -31.36
N ILE A 429 2.61 -11.67 -32.56
CA ILE A 429 1.35 -12.11 -33.16
C ILE A 429 0.84 -13.30 -32.35
N PRO A 430 -0.38 -13.24 -31.77
CA PRO A 430 -0.93 -14.39 -31.04
C PRO A 430 -0.97 -15.60 -31.97
N GLU A 431 -0.38 -16.71 -31.52
CA GLU A 431 -0.51 -17.98 -32.24
C GLU A 431 -1.99 -18.38 -32.27
N PRO A 432 -2.49 -18.84 -33.44
CA PRO A 432 -3.87 -19.32 -33.52
C PRO A 432 -4.03 -20.53 -32.56
N GLU A 433 -5.03 -20.46 -31.71
CA GLU A 433 -5.40 -21.59 -30.85
C GLU A 433 -5.61 -22.86 -31.73
N THR A 434 -4.71 -23.83 -31.60
CA THR A 434 -4.94 -25.15 -32.22
C THR A 434 -6.16 -25.76 -31.56
N PRO A 435 -7.23 -26.11 -32.34
CA PRO A 435 -8.38 -26.76 -31.75
C PRO A 435 -7.91 -28.03 -31.06
N ALA A 436 -8.36 -28.24 -29.82
CA ALA A 436 -8.12 -29.49 -29.10
C ALA A 436 -8.56 -30.67 -29.97
N PRO A 437 -7.76 -31.73 -30.10
CA PRO A 437 -8.16 -32.90 -30.87
C PRO A 437 -9.49 -33.41 -30.29
N ALA A 438 -10.49 -33.54 -31.18
CA ALA A 438 -11.75 -34.18 -30.83
C ALA A 438 -11.42 -35.59 -30.33
N GLY A 439 -11.64 -35.85 -29.04
CA GLY A 439 -11.49 -37.17 -28.47
C GLY A 439 -12.48 -38.13 -29.12
N ASP A 440 -11.95 -39.25 -29.62
CA ASP A 440 -12.72 -40.43 -30.05
C ASP A 440 -13.36 -41.10 -28.84
#